data_3c1b6fc1301a722a4e2a3583cb0ab3b2
#
_entry.id   3c1b6fc1301a722a4e2a3583cb0ab3b2
#
_cell.length_a   1.000
_cell.length_b   1.000
_cell.length_c   1.000
_cell.angle_alpha   90.00
_cell.angle_beta   90.00
_cell.angle_gamma   90.00
#
_symmetry.space_group_name_H-M   'P 1'
#
loop_
_entity.id
_entity.type
_entity.pdbx_description
1 polymer ?
#
loop_
_entity_poly.entity_id
_entity_poly.type
_entity_poly.pdbx_seq_one_letter_code
_entity_poly.pdbx_strand_id
1 'polypeptide(L)'
;MISSMSVVMLQSRCGQGTKLMITKPFVCVLLGLCAFATSAAAAAPACVSLRDGWVRLPPGAMPMAAGYGQIRNDCREAVVVVAAGSKAFGDVSLHETTLVDGVSRMRAVERLPIAAGATVALKPGGLHLMLMQPEVALKEGAQLPLRLSLEDGRKVDGTLQVRSALK
;
A
#
# COMPACT_ATOMS: atom_id res chain seq x y z
N MET A 1 40.59 25.98 -22.35
CA MET A 1 41.43 25.84 -21.16
C MET A 1 40.89 24.60 -20.44
N ILE A 2 41.31 23.38 -20.76
CA ILE A 2 42.53 22.64 -20.39
C ILE A 2 42.67 22.54 -18.87
N SER A 3 42.39 21.31 -18.33
CA SER A 3 43.20 20.51 -17.44
C SER A 3 42.32 19.36 -16.94
N SER A 4 42.42 18.17 -17.29
CA SER A 4 43.40 17.06 -17.36
C SER A 4 44.19 16.84 -16.07
N MET A 5 44.09 15.62 -15.59
CA MET A 5 45.05 14.84 -14.72
C MET A 5 44.26 14.08 -13.64
N SER A 6 44.52 12.86 -13.27
CA SER A 6 45.51 11.83 -13.70
C SER A 6 45.10 10.51 -13.04
N VAL A 7 45.25 9.46 -13.82
CA VAL A 7 45.19 8.04 -13.41
C VAL A 7 46.42 7.73 -12.58
N VAL A 8 46.25 7.09 -11.43
CA VAL A 8 47.33 6.42 -10.71
C VAL A 8 47.07 4.92 -10.68
N MET A 9 47.76 4.23 -11.56
CA MET A 9 47.98 2.79 -11.47
C MET A 9 48.99 2.49 -10.34
N LEU A 10 48.63 1.58 -9.47
CA LEU A 10 49.59 0.97 -8.57
C LEU A 10 49.68 -0.53 -8.87
N GLN A 11 50.72 -0.87 -9.64
CA GLN A 11 51.17 -2.25 -9.85
C GLN A 11 51.97 -2.69 -8.62
N SER A 12 51.63 -3.84 -8.05
CA SER A 12 52.49 -4.54 -7.09
C SER A 12 52.94 -5.88 -7.63
N ARG A 13 54.20 -5.97 -7.63
CA ARG A 13 55.11 -6.97 -8.20
C ARG A 13 54.90 -8.37 -7.62
N CYS A 14 55.05 -9.32 -8.54
CA CYS A 14 55.32 -10.70 -8.37
C CYS A 14 56.68 -10.91 -7.63
N GLY A 15 56.68 -11.71 -6.60
CA GLY A 15 57.91 -12.24 -5.93
C GLY A 15 57.91 -13.75 -6.03
N GLN A 16 58.91 -14.25 -6.75
CA GLN A 16 59.17 -15.69 -6.98
C GLN A 16 59.79 -16.37 -5.78
N GLY A 17 59.41 -17.62 -5.60
CA GLY A 17 60.39 -18.69 -5.31
C GLY A 17 60.47 -19.20 -3.89
N THR A 18 59.94 -20.37 -3.64
CA THR A 18 60.75 -21.50 -3.13
C THR A 18 59.92 -22.80 -3.24
N LYS A 19 60.51 -23.77 -3.93
CA LYS A 19 60.11 -25.18 -3.96
C LYS A 19 60.41 -25.83 -2.59
N LEU A 20 59.44 -26.53 -2.01
CA LEU A 20 59.70 -27.64 -1.13
C LEU A 20 58.64 -28.72 -1.27
N MET A 21 59.14 -29.95 -1.29
CA MET A 21 58.54 -31.23 -1.66
C MET A 21 57.38 -31.67 -0.73
N ILE A 22 56.42 -32.31 -1.36
CA ILE A 22 55.76 -33.59 -1.06
C ILE A 22 55.39 -33.88 0.39
N THR A 23 54.07 -33.87 0.66
CA THR A 23 53.35 -35.02 1.23
C THR A 23 51.87 -34.80 1.08
N LYS A 24 51.16 -35.75 0.42
CA LYS A 24 49.71 -35.93 0.58
C LYS A 24 49.43 -36.21 2.06
N PRO A 25 48.39 -35.73 2.69
CA PRO A 25 47.04 -36.20 2.43
C PRO A 25 45.88 -35.28 2.82
N PHE A 26 44.67 -35.81 2.62
CA PHE A 26 43.39 -35.44 3.17
C PHE A 26 42.87 -34.03 2.85
N VAL A 27 42.27 -33.97 1.70
CA VAL A 27 41.27 -32.95 1.39
C VAL A 27 40.04 -33.19 2.25
N CYS A 28 39.95 -32.55 3.40
CA CYS A 28 38.69 -32.31 4.07
C CYS A 28 37.99 -31.16 3.35
N VAL A 29 37.14 -31.50 2.36
CA VAL A 29 36.19 -30.58 1.78
C VAL A 29 35.06 -30.39 2.80
N LEU A 30 35.23 -29.43 3.70
CA LEU A 30 34.13 -28.88 4.50
C LEU A 30 33.35 -27.95 3.62
N LEU A 31 32.38 -28.51 2.90
CA LEU A 31 31.26 -27.73 2.30
C LEU A 31 30.45 -27.12 3.45
N GLY A 32 30.83 -25.91 3.83
CA GLY A 32 30.03 -25.06 4.71
C GLY A 32 28.73 -24.67 4.00
N LEU A 33 27.69 -25.44 4.22
CA LEU A 33 26.34 -25.11 3.80
C LEU A 33 25.85 -23.93 4.66
N CYS A 34 26.15 -22.68 4.26
CA CYS A 34 25.52 -21.50 4.82
C CYS A 34 24.04 -21.53 4.46
N ALA A 35 23.23 -22.13 5.32
CA ALA A 35 21.78 -22.00 5.27
C ALA A 35 21.41 -20.54 5.61
N PHE A 36 21.17 -19.72 4.58
CA PHE A 36 20.51 -18.42 4.76
C PHE A 36 19.09 -18.69 5.22
N ALA A 37 18.87 -18.65 6.53
CA ALA A 37 17.55 -18.61 7.11
C ALA A 37 16.92 -17.26 6.74
N THR A 38 16.16 -17.21 5.65
CA THR A 38 15.27 -16.08 5.33
C THR A 38 14.17 -16.07 6.38
N SER A 39 14.33 -15.26 7.43
CA SER A 39 13.23 -14.93 8.35
C SER A 39 12.17 -14.19 7.56
N ALA A 40 11.10 -14.89 7.16
CA ALA A 40 9.86 -14.26 6.75
C ALA A 40 9.31 -13.51 7.96
N ALA A 41 9.52 -12.19 8.01
CA ALA A 41 8.86 -11.34 8.99
C ALA A 41 7.36 -11.44 8.73
N ALA A 42 6.64 -12.21 9.53
CA ALA A 42 5.19 -12.21 9.54
C ALA A 42 4.75 -10.79 9.89
N ALA A 43 4.13 -10.09 8.92
CA ALA A 43 3.54 -8.79 9.17
C ALA A 43 2.51 -8.94 10.30
N ALA A 44 2.68 -8.19 11.39
CA ALA A 44 1.72 -8.18 12.48
C ALA A 44 0.33 -7.86 11.89
N PRO A 45 -0.74 -8.53 12.35
CA PRO A 45 -2.08 -8.29 11.84
C PRO A 45 -2.39 -6.79 11.94
N ALA A 46 -2.79 -6.22 10.81
CA ALA A 46 -3.13 -4.80 10.77
C ALA A 46 -4.32 -4.54 11.69
N CYS A 47 -4.13 -3.70 12.72
CA CYS A 47 -5.18 -3.36 13.67
C CYS A 47 -6.20 -2.35 13.10
N VAL A 48 -5.98 -1.85 11.88
CA VAL A 48 -6.96 -1.08 11.12
C VAL A 48 -7.43 -1.91 9.94
N SER A 49 -8.71 -1.93 9.66
CA SER A 49 -9.29 -2.71 8.57
C SER A 49 -10.44 -1.98 7.88
N LEU A 50 -10.57 -2.20 6.57
CA LEU A 50 -11.77 -1.87 5.81
C LEU A 50 -12.70 -3.09 5.82
N ARG A 51 -13.94 -2.91 6.24
CA ARG A 51 -14.98 -3.94 6.28
C ARG A 51 -16.14 -3.55 5.38
N ASP A 52 -16.79 -4.56 4.78
CA ASP A 52 -17.98 -4.39 3.94
C ASP A 52 -17.82 -3.32 2.85
N GLY A 53 -16.60 -3.20 2.30
CA GLY A 53 -16.29 -2.23 1.27
C GLY A 53 -17.05 -2.52 -0.03
N TRP A 54 -17.73 -1.50 -0.59
CA TRP A 54 -18.43 -1.64 -1.85
C TRP A 54 -18.44 -0.36 -2.67
N VAL A 55 -18.56 -0.51 -3.97
CA VAL A 55 -18.70 0.58 -4.94
C VAL A 55 -20.09 0.52 -5.52
N ARG A 56 -20.78 1.65 -5.53
CA ARG A 56 -22.05 1.78 -6.25
C ARG A 56 -21.77 1.83 -7.75
N LEU A 57 -22.30 0.86 -8.48
CA LEU A 57 -22.23 0.86 -9.93
C LEU A 57 -22.97 2.09 -10.48
N PRO A 58 -22.27 3.01 -11.18
CA PRO A 58 -22.93 4.19 -11.73
C PRO A 58 -23.83 3.80 -12.92
N PRO A 59 -24.90 4.56 -13.18
CA PRO A 59 -25.70 4.37 -14.39
C PRO A 59 -24.88 4.79 -15.63
N GLY A 60 -24.63 3.85 -16.52
CA GLY A 60 -23.83 4.10 -17.73
C GLY A 60 -22.33 4.27 -17.47
N ALA A 61 -21.60 4.72 -18.49
CA ALA A 61 -20.15 4.95 -18.45
C ALA A 61 -19.85 6.33 -17.86
N MET A 62 -19.93 6.46 -16.53
CA MET A 62 -19.57 7.71 -15.84
C MET A 62 -18.09 7.69 -15.43
N PRO A 63 -17.41 8.85 -15.47
CA PRO A 63 -15.98 8.93 -15.10
C PRO A 63 -15.77 8.90 -13.57
N MET A 64 -16.80 8.63 -12.79
CA MET A 64 -16.75 8.60 -11.33
C MET A 64 -17.69 7.55 -10.74
N ALA A 65 -17.32 7.07 -9.56
CA ALA A 65 -18.18 6.21 -8.73
C ALA A 65 -18.04 6.60 -7.25
N ALA A 66 -18.98 6.14 -6.42
CA ALA A 66 -18.93 6.33 -4.99
C ALA A 66 -18.64 5.00 -4.28
N GLY A 67 -17.69 5.05 -3.34
CA GLY A 67 -17.29 3.90 -2.52
C GLY A 67 -17.73 4.07 -1.07
N TYR A 68 -18.12 2.95 -0.46
CA TYR A 68 -18.69 2.88 0.88
C TYR A 68 -18.11 1.69 1.66
N GLY A 69 -18.37 1.64 2.96
CA GLY A 69 -17.91 0.56 3.83
C GLY A 69 -17.74 1.02 5.25
N GLN A 70 -16.92 0.32 6.02
CA GLN A 70 -16.61 0.66 7.39
C GLN A 70 -15.09 0.59 7.60
N ILE A 71 -14.51 1.64 8.19
CA ILE A 71 -13.12 1.63 8.62
C ILE A 71 -13.11 1.38 10.13
N ARG A 72 -12.56 0.24 10.54
CA ARG A 72 -12.45 -0.18 11.93
C ARG A 72 -11.03 0.03 12.43
N ASN A 73 -10.90 0.69 13.58
CA ASN A 73 -9.65 0.81 14.31
C ASN A 73 -9.69 -0.09 15.55
N ASP A 74 -9.02 -1.22 15.50
CA ASP A 74 -8.83 -2.15 16.62
C ASP A 74 -7.46 -1.93 17.32
N CYS A 75 -6.73 -0.85 16.99
CA CYS A 75 -5.49 -0.46 17.65
C CYS A 75 -5.81 0.09 19.06
N ARG A 76 -4.79 0.12 19.91
CA ARG A 76 -4.88 0.73 21.26
C ARG A 76 -4.91 2.25 21.24
N GLU A 77 -4.51 2.86 20.14
CA GLU A 77 -4.41 4.31 19.97
C GLU A 77 -5.30 4.78 18.81
N ALA A 78 -5.62 6.06 18.80
CA ALA A 78 -6.30 6.69 17.69
C ALA A 78 -5.40 6.67 16.45
N VAL A 79 -6.01 6.54 15.27
CA VAL A 79 -5.32 6.64 13.98
C VAL A 79 -5.96 7.74 13.13
N VAL A 80 -5.22 8.26 12.16
CA VAL A 80 -5.74 9.25 11.22
C VAL A 80 -5.54 8.73 9.80
N VAL A 81 -6.61 8.59 9.03
CA VAL A 81 -6.54 8.32 7.59
C VAL A 81 -6.30 9.64 6.88
N VAL A 82 -5.23 9.71 6.07
CA VAL A 82 -4.82 10.93 5.35
C VAL A 82 -4.89 10.81 3.83
N ALA A 83 -5.00 9.58 3.30
CA ALA A 83 -5.18 9.36 1.87
C ALA A 83 -5.84 8.02 1.59
N ALA A 84 -6.44 7.91 0.43
CA ALA A 84 -6.91 6.66 -0.16
C ALA A 84 -6.39 6.53 -1.59
N GLY A 85 -6.25 5.30 -2.09
CA GLY A 85 -5.79 5.05 -3.45
C GLY A 85 -6.21 3.66 -3.93
N SER A 86 -6.29 3.48 -5.23
CA SER A 86 -6.62 2.21 -5.85
C SER A 86 -5.97 2.12 -7.23
N LYS A 87 -5.53 0.91 -7.62
CA LYS A 87 -5.05 0.65 -8.98
C LYS A 87 -6.18 0.57 -10.02
N ALA A 88 -7.43 0.57 -9.56
CA ALA A 88 -8.59 0.51 -10.44
C ALA A 88 -9.14 1.90 -10.80
N PHE A 89 -8.57 2.97 -10.23
CA PHE A 89 -9.01 4.35 -10.40
C PHE A 89 -7.81 5.29 -10.49
N GLY A 90 -7.92 6.34 -11.30
CA GLY A 90 -6.89 7.36 -11.42
C GLY A 90 -6.74 8.24 -10.19
N ASP A 91 -7.85 8.48 -9.46
CA ASP A 91 -7.83 9.16 -8.16
C ASP A 91 -8.88 8.60 -7.21
N VAL A 92 -8.55 8.61 -5.91
CA VAL A 92 -9.44 8.21 -4.81
C VAL A 92 -9.29 9.21 -3.66
N SER A 93 -10.39 9.85 -3.29
CA SER A 93 -10.42 10.85 -2.22
C SER A 93 -11.58 10.61 -1.25
N LEU A 94 -11.40 11.04 0.01
CA LEU A 94 -12.46 11.01 1.02
C LEU A 94 -13.28 12.29 0.95
N HIS A 95 -14.58 12.15 0.97
CA HIS A 95 -15.54 13.26 0.97
C HIS A 95 -16.61 13.07 2.04
N GLU A 96 -17.18 14.18 2.46
CA GLU A 96 -18.34 14.21 3.33
C GLU A 96 -19.45 15.02 2.68
N THR A 97 -20.64 14.44 2.63
CA THR A 97 -21.86 15.14 2.25
C THR A 97 -22.62 15.55 3.50
N THR A 98 -23.01 16.80 3.58
CA THR A 98 -23.87 17.36 4.63
C THR A 98 -25.07 18.04 4.01
N LEU A 99 -26.20 18.00 4.70
CA LEU A 99 -27.40 18.75 4.30
C LEU A 99 -27.42 20.06 5.09
N VAL A 100 -27.35 21.20 4.37
CA VAL A 100 -27.40 22.54 4.96
C VAL A 100 -28.57 23.28 4.30
N ASP A 101 -29.59 23.67 5.07
CA ASP A 101 -30.79 24.36 4.59
C ASP A 101 -31.47 23.64 3.42
N GLY A 102 -31.55 22.31 3.47
CA GLY A 102 -32.12 21.49 2.41
C GLY A 102 -31.21 21.29 1.19
N VAL A 103 -30.05 21.93 1.15
CA VAL A 103 -29.07 21.80 0.05
C VAL A 103 -27.98 20.82 0.43
N SER A 104 -27.76 19.82 -0.42
CA SER A 104 -26.65 18.87 -0.26
C SER A 104 -25.34 19.55 -0.62
N ARG A 105 -24.41 19.58 0.34
CA ARG A 105 -23.05 20.12 0.17
C ARG A 105 -22.02 19.02 0.39
N MET A 106 -21.04 18.93 -0.49
CA MET A 106 -19.96 17.95 -0.42
C MET A 106 -18.62 18.68 -0.26
N ARG A 107 -17.77 18.16 0.64
CA ARG A 107 -16.43 18.68 0.88
C ARG A 107 -15.42 17.54 0.97
N ALA A 108 -14.18 17.79 0.58
CA ALA A 108 -13.08 16.86 0.80
C ALA A 108 -12.75 16.75 2.29
N VAL A 109 -12.35 15.56 2.72
CA VAL A 109 -11.87 15.26 4.08
C VAL A 109 -10.42 14.80 3.98
N GLU A 110 -9.50 15.72 4.25
CA GLU A 110 -8.07 15.45 4.16
C GLU A 110 -7.54 14.61 5.33
N ARG A 111 -8.21 14.67 6.47
CA ARG A 111 -7.82 13.99 7.71
C ARG A 111 -9.05 13.40 8.38
N LEU A 112 -9.08 12.08 8.50
CA LEU A 112 -10.17 11.36 9.17
C LEU A 112 -9.63 10.68 10.44
N PRO A 113 -9.79 11.30 11.63
CA PRO A 113 -9.40 10.68 12.89
C PRO A 113 -10.38 9.57 13.27
N ILE A 114 -9.85 8.44 13.73
CA ILE A 114 -10.61 7.28 14.21
C ILE A 114 -10.06 6.89 15.58
N ALA A 115 -10.84 7.06 16.62
CA ALA A 115 -10.45 6.74 18.00
C ALA A 115 -10.14 5.24 18.16
N ALA A 116 -9.38 4.89 19.18
CA ALA A 116 -9.11 3.50 19.54
C ALA A 116 -10.42 2.72 19.75
N GLY A 117 -10.52 1.54 19.16
CA GLY A 117 -11.71 0.70 19.22
C GLY A 117 -12.93 1.22 18.45
N ALA A 118 -12.83 2.36 17.74
CA ALA A 118 -13.95 2.95 17.02
C ALA A 118 -14.09 2.41 15.58
N THR A 119 -15.29 2.60 15.03
CA THR A 119 -15.62 2.34 13.63
C THR A 119 -16.19 3.60 13.00
N VAL A 120 -15.68 3.97 11.83
CA VAL A 120 -16.24 5.05 11.01
C VAL A 120 -16.95 4.44 9.82
N ALA A 121 -18.24 4.80 9.63
CA ALA A 121 -19.03 4.34 8.52
C ALA A 121 -18.91 5.30 7.32
N LEU A 122 -18.54 4.75 6.17
CA LEU A 122 -18.65 5.39 4.87
C LEU A 122 -19.99 4.98 4.28
N LYS A 123 -20.91 5.94 4.13
CA LYS A 123 -22.31 5.68 3.75
C LYS A 123 -22.87 6.77 2.82
N PRO A 124 -23.88 6.45 2.00
CA PRO A 124 -24.58 7.45 1.21
C PRO A 124 -25.11 8.60 2.08
N GLY A 125 -24.93 9.83 1.60
CA GLY A 125 -25.38 11.04 2.32
C GLY A 125 -24.49 11.45 3.50
N GLY A 126 -23.34 10.80 3.69
CA GLY A 126 -22.35 11.13 4.72
C GLY A 126 -20.93 11.01 4.16
N LEU A 127 -20.01 10.49 4.99
CA LEU A 127 -18.66 10.16 4.56
C LEU A 127 -18.69 9.09 3.47
N HIS A 128 -17.86 9.26 2.43
CA HIS A 128 -17.74 8.31 1.32
C HIS A 128 -16.42 8.49 0.57
N LEU A 129 -16.07 7.51 -0.25
CA LEU A 129 -14.96 7.60 -1.19
C LEU A 129 -15.47 8.11 -2.54
N MET A 130 -14.85 9.15 -3.07
CA MET A 130 -14.95 9.52 -4.48
C MET A 130 -13.90 8.75 -5.26
N LEU A 131 -14.35 7.99 -6.25
CA LEU A 131 -13.53 7.11 -7.10
C LEU A 131 -13.59 7.68 -8.51
N MET A 132 -12.51 8.34 -8.92
CA MET A 132 -12.44 9.08 -10.19
C MET A 132 -11.69 8.29 -11.24
N GLN A 133 -12.08 8.47 -12.50
CA GLN A 133 -11.40 7.91 -13.66
C GLN A 133 -11.18 6.38 -13.52
N PRO A 134 -12.26 5.56 -13.62
CA PRO A 134 -12.11 4.11 -13.60
C PRO A 134 -11.17 3.64 -14.71
N GLU A 135 -10.07 2.98 -14.34
CA GLU A 135 -9.10 2.39 -15.29
C GLU A 135 -9.48 0.96 -15.68
N VAL A 136 -10.51 0.42 -15.03
CA VAL A 136 -11.07 -0.90 -15.30
C VAL A 136 -12.58 -0.84 -15.47
N ALA A 137 -13.15 -1.77 -16.21
CA ALA A 137 -14.60 -1.87 -16.34
C ALA A 137 -15.23 -2.25 -14.99
N LEU A 138 -16.12 -1.41 -14.49
CA LEU A 138 -16.88 -1.67 -13.27
C LEU A 138 -18.01 -2.67 -13.57
N LYS A 139 -17.79 -3.93 -13.24
CA LYS A 139 -18.78 -5.01 -13.42
C LYS A 139 -19.32 -5.42 -12.04
N GLU A 140 -20.62 -5.65 -11.95
CA GLU A 140 -21.25 -6.14 -10.71
C GLU A 140 -20.54 -7.41 -10.20
N GLY A 141 -20.27 -7.45 -8.88
CA GLY A 141 -19.55 -8.53 -8.23
C GLY A 141 -18.02 -8.42 -8.31
N ALA A 142 -17.46 -7.55 -9.16
CA ALA A 142 -16.01 -7.36 -9.24
C ALA A 142 -15.44 -6.87 -7.90
N GLN A 143 -14.22 -7.36 -7.58
CA GLN A 143 -13.48 -6.97 -6.39
C GLN A 143 -12.37 -6.00 -6.80
N LEU A 144 -12.39 -4.80 -6.26
CA LEU A 144 -11.43 -3.74 -6.58
C LEU A 144 -10.54 -3.49 -5.35
N PRO A 145 -9.20 -3.41 -5.53
CA PRO A 145 -8.30 -3.12 -4.43
C PRO A 145 -8.48 -1.68 -3.97
N LEU A 146 -8.40 -1.47 -2.65
CA LEU A 146 -8.31 -0.15 -2.03
C LEU A 146 -7.14 -0.14 -1.06
N ARG A 147 -6.41 0.95 -1.00
CA ARG A 147 -5.37 1.20 0.00
C ARG A 147 -5.66 2.50 0.73
N LEU A 148 -5.73 2.43 2.05
CA LEU A 148 -5.78 3.60 2.91
C LEU A 148 -4.36 3.88 3.43
N SER A 149 -3.98 5.15 3.48
CA SER A 149 -2.73 5.60 4.09
C SER A 149 -3.02 6.28 5.41
N LEU A 150 -2.32 5.85 6.45
CA LEU A 150 -2.41 6.45 7.78
C LEU A 150 -1.33 7.51 7.94
N GLU A 151 -1.55 8.47 8.83
CA GLU A 151 -0.62 9.57 9.11
C GLU A 151 0.75 9.08 9.64
N ASP A 152 0.76 7.96 10.35
CA ASP A 152 1.97 7.31 10.86
C ASP A 152 2.76 6.52 9.78
N GLY A 153 2.35 6.61 8.51
CA GLY A 153 2.98 5.96 7.37
C GLY A 153 2.51 4.53 7.10
N ARG A 154 1.73 3.92 8.00
CA ARG A 154 1.14 2.61 7.75
C ARG A 154 0.15 2.65 6.59
N LYS A 155 0.06 1.53 5.89
CA LYS A 155 -0.90 1.33 4.80
C LYS A 155 -1.81 0.17 5.12
N VAL A 156 -3.09 0.35 4.84
CA VAL A 156 -4.14 -0.64 5.09
C VAL A 156 -4.73 -1.03 3.75
N ASP A 157 -4.53 -2.27 3.35
CA ASP A 157 -5.14 -2.81 2.14
C ASP A 157 -6.54 -3.32 2.44
N GLY A 158 -7.46 -3.04 1.55
CA GLY A 158 -8.85 -3.46 1.60
C GLY A 158 -9.38 -3.77 0.22
N THR A 159 -10.64 -4.18 0.16
CA THR A 159 -11.31 -4.52 -1.08
C THR A 159 -12.69 -3.88 -1.13
N LEU A 160 -13.06 -3.39 -2.30
CA LEU A 160 -14.39 -2.84 -2.60
C LEU A 160 -15.10 -3.77 -3.58
N GLN A 161 -16.26 -4.29 -3.22
CA GLN A 161 -17.11 -5.06 -4.12
C GLN A 161 -18.01 -4.15 -4.94
N VAL A 162 -18.01 -4.28 -6.25
CA VAL A 162 -18.95 -3.55 -7.11
C VAL A 162 -20.36 -4.10 -6.92
N ARG A 163 -21.31 -3.22 -6.59
CA ARG A 163 -22.72 -3.57 -6.37
C ARG A 163 -23.62 -2.67 -7.23
N SER A 164 -24.68 -3.25 -7.75
CA SER A 164 -25.73 -2.45 -8.40
C SER A 164 -26.27 -1.39 -7.46
N ALA A 165 -26.69 -0.25 -8.00
CA ALA A 165 -27.51 0.69 -7.24
C ALA A 165 -28.74 -0.08 -6.78
N LEU A 166 -28.95 -0.19 -5.47
CA LEU A 166 -30.17 -0.79 -4.92
C LEU A 166 -31.38 -0.06 -5.51
N LYS A 167 -32.28 -0.83 -6.09
CA LYS A 167 -33.58 -0.37 -6.54
C LYS A 167 -34.43 0.12 -5.37
#